data_d7432514a7fd588292b51722be7f91c0
#
_entry.id   d7432514a7fd588292b51722be7f91c0
#
_cell.length_a   1.000
_cell.length_b   1.000
_cell.length_c   1.000
_cell.angle_alpha   90.00
_cell.angle_beta   90.00
_cell.angle_gamma   90.00
#
_symmetry.space_group_name_H-M   'P 1'
#
loop_
_entity.id
_entity.type
_entity.pdbx_description
1 polymer ?
#
loop_
_entity_poly.entity_id
_entity_poly.type
_entity_poly.pdbx_seq_one_letter_code
_entity_poly.pdbx_strand_id
1 'polypeptide(L)' 'GVLLALEERKKWRERRERIRNRIKQLQRRKVYLQRELDRVRRKVSEYNALLSGMKGAKIEGERPIPPAALR' A
#
# COMPACT_ATOMS: atom_id res chain seq x y z
N GLY A 1 0.72 -22.33 -42.43
CA GLY A 1 2.06 -22.34 -42.92
C GLY A 1 3.05 -21.75 -41.92
N VAL A 2 4.29 -21.85 -42.28
CA VAL A 2 5.39 -21.34 -41.44
C VAL A 2 5.31 -19.83 -41.24
N LEU A 3 4.93 -19.08 -42.28
CA LEU A 3 4.78 -17.64 -42.21
C LEU A 3 3.70 -17.22 -41.18
N LEU A 4 2.58 -17.91 -41.21
CA LEU A 4 1.50 -17.64 -40.27
C LEU A 4 1.95 -17.93 -38.84
N ALA A 5 2.66 -19.02 -38.62
CA ALA A 5 3.20 -19.38 -37.31
C ALA A 5 4.20 -18.34 -36.80
N LEU A 6 5.05 -17.80 -37.69
CA LEU A 6 6.00 -16.75 -37.34
C LEU A 6 5.29 -15.44 -36.97
N GLU A 7 4.27 -15.06 -37.72
CA GLU A 7 3.47 -13.87 -37.43
C GLU A 7 2.73 -13.99 -36.10
N GLU A 8 2.13 -15.14 -35.85
CA GLU A 8 1.44 -15.42 -34.60
C GLU A 8 2.42 -15.41 -33.42
N ARG A 9 3.60 -16.02 -33.58
CA ARG A 9 4.63 -16.01 -32.54
C ARG A 9 5.07 -14.60 -32.20
N LYS A 10 5.27 -13.74 -33.22
CA LYS A 10 5.65 -12.33 -33.00
C LYS A 10 4.56 -11.59 -32.22
N LYS A 11 3.32 -11.76 -32.62
CA LYS A 11 2.15 -11.15 -31.95
C LYS A 11 2.10 -11.53 -30.47
N TRP A 12 2.27 -12.81 -30.15
CA TRP A 12 2.22 -13.30 -28.80
C TRP A 12 3.41 -12.86 -27.96
N ARG A 13 4.60 -12.76 -28.57
CA ARG A 13 5.78 -12.20 -27.90
C ARG A 13 5.58 -10.73 -27.53
N GLU A 14 5.02 -9.95 -28.44
CA GLU A 14 4.72 -8.53 -28.19
C GLU A 14 3.70 -8.39 -27.06
N ARG A 15 2.67 -9.21 -27.07
CA ARG A 15 1.69 -9.24 -26.01
C ARG A 15 2.32 -9.61 -24.67
N ARG A 16 3.17 -10.62 -24.67
CA ARG A 16 3.91 -11.05 -23.47
C ARG A 16 4.73 -9.89 -22.90
N GLU A 17 5.41 -9.15 -23.75
CA GLU A 17 6.23 -8.02 -23.33
C GLU A 17 5.39 -6.89 -22.73
N ARG A 18 4.25 -6.60 -23.33
CA ARG A 18 3.33 -5.61 -22.77
C ARG A 18 2.84 -6.01 -21.38
N ILE A 19 2.52 -7.28 -21.20
CA ILE A 19 2.08 -7.81 -19.91
C ILE A 19 3.21 -7.73 -18.89
N ARG A 20 4.42 -8.11 -19.25
CA ARG A 20 5.59 -8.01 -18.39
C ARG A 20 5.84 -6.57 -17.92
N ASN A 21 5.73 -5.62 -18.84
CA ASN A 21 5.90 -4.21 -18.52
C ASN A 21 4.81 -3.72 -17.56
N ARG A 22 3.58 -4.17 -17.77
CA ARG A 22 2.49 -3.83 -16.86
C ARG A 22 2.71 -4.40 -15.47
N ILE A 23 3.19 -5.64 -15.38
CA ILE A 23 3.53 -6.26 -14.10
C ILE A 23 4.60 -5.45 -13.38
N LYS A 24 5.65 -5.02 -14.09
CA LYS A 24 6.70 -4.18 -13.49
C LYS A 24 6.15 -2.88 -12.94
N GLN A 25 5.26 -2.22 -13.69
CA GLN A 25 4.60 -1.00 -13.23
C GLN A 25 3.77 -1.23 -11.97
N LEU A 26 3.02 -2.32 -11.93
CA LEU A 26 2.21 -2.69 -10.78
C LEU A 26 3.07 -3.02 -9.56
N GLN A 27 4.21 -3.70 -9.77
CA GLN A 27 5.15 -3.99 -8.69
C GLN A 27 5.74 -2.72 -8.10
N ARG A 28 6.11 -1.75 -8.94
CA ARG A 28 6.60 -0.43 -8.48
C ARG A 28 5.53 0.30 -7.69
N ARG A 29 4.29 0.27 -8.18
CA ARG A 29 3.16 0.88 -7.48
C ARG A 29 2.92 0.22 -6.13
N LYS A 30 3.00 -1.11 -6.09
CA LYS A 30 2.88 -1.87 -4.85
C LYS A 30 3.93 -1.44 -3.82
N VAL A 31 5.20 -1.37 -4.24
CA VAL A 31 6.29 -0.95 -3.35
C VAL A 31 6.05 0.46 -2.82
N TYR A 32 5.67 1.38 -3.70
CA TYR A 32 5.35 2.75 -3.30
C TYR A 32 4.25 2.78 -2.25
N LEU A 33 3.15 2.08 -2.50
CA LEU A 33 2.02 2.04 -1.58
C LEU A 33 2.37 1.38 -0.24
N GLN A 34 3.21 0.34 -0.26
CA GLN A 34 3.69 -0.27 0.98
C GLN A 34 4.51 0.70 1.81
N ARG A 35 5.38 1.48 1.17
CA ARG A 35 6.18 2.51 1.84
C ARG A 35 5.29 3.60 2.44
N GLU A 36 4.27 4.04 1.70
CA GLU A 36 3.32 5.01 2.20
C GLU A 36 2.51 4.46 3.39
N LEU A 37 2.09 3.22 3.31
CA LEU A 37 1.40 2.57 4.40
C LEU A 37 2.27 2.48 5.67
N ASP A 38 3.53 2.11 5.51
CA ASP A 38 4.47 2.04 6.62
C ASP A 38 4.69 3.42 7.25
N ARG A 39 4.78 4.45 6.41
CA ARG A 39 4.89 5.83 6.88
C ARG A 39 3.68 6.24 7.71
N VAL A 40 2.50 5.96 7.21
CA VAL A 40 1.24 6.25 7.93
C VAL A 40 1.18 5.49 9.26
N ARG A 41 1.55 4.21 9.24
CA ARG A 41 1.58 3.39 10.46
C ARG A 41 2.52 3.96 11.52
N ARG A 42 3.70 4.40 11.11
CA ARG A 42 4.66 5.04 12.02
C ARG A 42 4.09 6.32 12.61
N LYS A 43 3.46 7.15 11.78
CA LYS A 43 2.83 8.39 12.25
C LYS A 43 1.71 8.13 13.24
N VAL A 44 0.85 7.18 12.94
CA VAL A 44 -0.21 6.77 13.86
C VAL A 44 0.36 6.29 15.19
N SER A 45 1.42 5.47 15.12
CA SER A 45 2.09 4.98 16.33
C SER A 45 2.71 6.10 17.14
N GLU A 46 3.38 7.06 16.50
CA GLU A 46 3.94 8.23 17.17
C GLU A 46 2.87 9.04 17.92
N TYR A 47 1.78 9.34 17.24
CA TYR A 47 0.70 10.12 17.86
C TYR A 47 -0.04 9.35 18.92
N ASN A 48 -0.21 8.05 18.76
CA ASN A 48 -0.77 7.21 19.81
C ASN A 48 0.11 7.21 21.06
N ALA A 49 1.42 7.15 20.89
CA ALA A 49 2.36 7.23 22.01
C ALA A 49 2.28 8.59 22.71
N LEU A 50 2.23 9.67 21.93
CA LEU A 50 2.07 11.02 22.50
C LEU A 50 0.77 11.16 23.27
N LEU A 51 -0.32 10.73 22.70
CA LEU A 51 -1.62 10.79 23.34
C LEU A 51 -1.69 9.94 24.60
N SER A 52 -1.08 8.77 24.59
CA SER A 52 -0.99 7.91 25.77
C SER A 52 -0.20 8.59 26.89
N GLY A 53 0.93 9.22 26.53
CA GLY A 53 1.73 10.00 27.46
C GLY A 53 0.95 11.17 28.05
N MET A 54 0.23 11.89 27.23
CA MET A 54 -0.59 13.02 27.66
C MET A 54 -1.73 12.57 28.56
N LYS A 55 -2.39 11.49 28.24
CA LYS A 55 -3.45 10.93 29.08
C LYS A 55 -2.95 10.54 30.45
N GLY A 56 -1.81 9.89 30.51
CA GLY A 56 -1.22 9.48 31.80
C GLY A 56 -0.75 10.65 32.64
N ALA A 57 -0.35 11.76 32.00
CA ALA A 57 0.21 12.91 32.69
C ALA A 57 -0.81 13.96 33.08
N LYS A 58 -1.90 14.11 32.36
CA LYS A 58 -2.76 15.28 32.48
C LYS A 58 -4.14 15.04 32.97
N ILE A 59 -4.72 13.90 32.70
CA ILE A 59 -6.17 13.80 32.80
C ILE A 59 -6.53 12.64 33.67
N GLU A 60 -6.36 12.85 34.92
CA GLU A 60 -6.91 11.92 35.91
C GLU A 60 -8.42 11.91 35.79
N GLY A 61 -9.00 10.78 35.56
CA GLY A 61 -10.42 10.59 35.47
C GLY A 61 -11.03 10.72 34.08
N GLU A 62 -10.34 11.30 33.13
CA GLU A 62 -10.85 11.28 31.77
C GLU A 62 -10.57 9.95 31.09
N ARG A 63 -11.63 9.34 30.63
CA ARG A 63 -11.52 8.08 29.90
C ARG A 63 -11.29 8.34 28.41
N PRO A 64 -10.45 7.52 27.77
CA PRO A 64 -10.33 7.61 26.32
C PRO A 64 -11.70 7.33 25.68
N ILE A 65 -12.04 8.12 24.68
CA ILE A 65 -13.27 7.89 23.94
C ILE A 65 -13.10 6.59 23.13
N PRO A 66 -13.96 5.59 23.35
CA PRO A 66 -13.85 4.36 22.59
C PRO A 66 -14.15 4.61 21.10
N PRO A 67 -13.53 3.86 20.18
CA PRO A 67 -13.78 4.05 18.75
C PRO A 67 -15.25 3.98 18.36
N ALA A 68 -16.05 3.21 19.06
CA ALA A 68 -17.49 3.10 18.82
C ALA A 68 -18.23 4.42 19.11
N ALA A 69 -17.74 5.23 20.05
CA ALA A 69 -18.35 6.51 20.39
C ALA A 69 -17.99 7.64 19.42
N LEU A 70 -16.99 7.40 18.54
CA LEU A 70 -16.54 8.37 17.54
C LEU A 70 -17.29 8.28 16.23
N ARG A 71 -18.18 7.36 16.07
CA ARG A 71 -18.97 7.18 14.85
C ARG A 71 -20.13 8.13 14.75
#